data_194786e54a6ced4834f25c02e33e0f22
#
_entry.id   194786e54a6ced4834f25c02e33e0f22
#
_cell.length_a   1.000
_cell.length_b   1.000
_cell.length_c   1.000
_cell.angle_alpha   90.00
_cell.angle_beta   90.00
_cell.angle_gamma   90.00
#
_symmetry.space_group_name_H-M   'P 1'
#
loop_
_entity.id
_entity.type
_entity.pdbx_description
1 polymer ?
#
loop_
_entity_poly.entity_id
_entity_poly.type
_entity_poly.pdbx_seq_one_letter_code
_entity_poly.pdbx_strand_id
1 'polypeptide(L)'
;RDRQWSRGLGDVYKRQVYNHTTEGNADGPTLSWRGFADRTYYHQTDKGDYQDVSGCGNTIAAHQPLSRELILESLRCWALELGVDGFRFDLGIALSRGEGLKPLDQPALFEAMEADPLLSELKLVSEPWDCGGLYRLNDFPARRIGTWNGRFRDALRSFWKGDDDSTWAMAQRLRSSPDLYDGKPAALGRSVNLLTAHDGFTLMDLVSFNSKHNLANGEDNRDGENHNNSWNHGVEGPSSDPAITALRKRQQRNMLSTLLLARGVPMLLMGDEVGRSQGGNNNTWCQDTPLSWMIWSEEHCDTELLTFVQRLLRLRSELAELLNPVVSHCEQQQQRRNNDPDGLWRQWHGVELGKPDWASWSHCLAMSLHRGKRGAVLWAGFNAYFKAMHFDLPQPASPWHRLIDTALPAGEDLPQTLE
;
A
#
# COMPACT_ATOMS: atom_id res chain seq x y z
N ARG A 1 0.30 22.19 -23.76
CA ARG A 1 -1.16 22.03 -23.48
C ARG A 1 -1.37 22.38 -22.01
N ASP A 2 -2.24 23.34 -21.73
CA ASP A 2 -2.59 23.72 -20.37
C ASP A 2 -3.22 22.53 -19.66
N ARG A 3 -2.56 22.03 -18.62
CA ARG A 3 -3.07 20.99 -17.71
C ARG A 3 -4.23 21.51 -16.82
N GLN A 4 -5.02 22.45 -17.32
CA GLN A 4 -6.12 23.06 -16.57
C GLN A 4 -7.32 22.13 -16.34
N TRP A 5 -7.42 21.03 -17.08
CA TRP A 5 -8.56 20.11 -17.01
C TRP A 5 -8.51 19.12 -15.85
N SER A 6 -7.35 18.92 -15.20
CA SER A 6 -7.22 18.01 -14.07
C SER A 6 -7.45 18.66 -12.69
N ARG A 7 -7.72 19.97 -12.66
CA ARG A 7 -8.03 20.67 -11.40
C ARG A 7 -9.39 20.24 -10.86
N GLY A 8 -9.39 19.21 -10.00
CA GLY A 8 -10.57 18.68 -9.33
C GLY A 8 -10.72 17.15 -9.43
N LEU A 9 -10.09 16.49 -10.42
CA LEU A 9 -10.13 15.03 -10.56
C LEU A 9 -8.89 14.31 -10.01
N GLY A 10 -7.83 15.06 -9.65
CA GLY A 10 -6.54 14.50 -9.29
C GLY A 10 -5.74 13.99 -10.50
N ASP A 11 -4.60 13.35 -10.24
CA ASP A 11 -3.74 12.79 -11.28
C ASP A 11 -4.30 11.46 -11.82
N VAL A 12 -4.17 11.25 -13.13
CA VAL A 12 -4.58 10.02 -13.81
C VAL A 12 -3.38 9.09 -13.95
N TYR A 13 -3.46 7.92 -13.33
CA TYR A 13 -2.44 6.87 -13.42
C TYR A 13 -2.85 5.78 -14.40
N LYS A 14 -1.93 5.40 -15.27
CA LYS A 14 -2.04 4.18 -16.08
C LYS A 14 -1.44 3.01 -15.31
N ARG A 15 -2.25 1.99 -15.01
CA ARG A 15 -1.76 0.69 -14.53
C ARG A 15 -1.31 -0.10 -15.75
N GLN A 16 -0.01 -0.33 -15.87
CA GLN A 16 0.58 -0.84 -17.10
C GLN A 16 1.31 -2.15 -16.87
N VAL A 17 0.98 -3.14 -17.68
CA VAL A 17 1.68 -4.42 -17.78
C VAL A 17 2.68 -4.32 -18.92
N TYR A 18 3.98 -4.36 -18.59
CA TYR A 18 5.08 -4.46 -19.55
C TYR A 18 5.95 -5.71 -19.30
N ASN A 19 5.68 -6.43 -18.21
CA ASN A 19 6.50 -7.57 -17.80
C ASN A 19 6.25 -8.83 -18.62
N HIS A 20 5.07 -8.98 -19.25
CA HIS A 20 4.70 -10.12 -20.08
C HIS A 20 3.72 -9.73 -21.19
N THR A 21 3.44 -10.68 -22.08
CA THR A 21 2.35 -10.58 -23.06
C THR A 21 1.36 -11.74 -22.90
N THR A 22 0.15 -11.55 -23.43
CA THR A 22 -0.92 -12.56 -23.41
C THR A 22 -0.65 -13.78 -24.28
N GLU A 23 0.51 -13.84 -24.96
CA GLU A 23 0.91 -14.98 -25.77
C GLU A 23 1.25 -16.23 -24.95
N GLY A 24 1.43 -16.09 -23.63
CA GLY A 24 1.71 -17.20 -22.74
C GLY A 24 3.08 -17.86 -22.99
N ASN A 25 3.15 -19.18 -22.80
CA ASN A 25 4.34 -19.98 -23.04
C ASN A 25 4.52 -20.36 -24.52
N ALA A 26 5.42 -21.31 -24.83
CA ALA A 26 5.72 -21.75 -26.21
C ALA A 26 4.51 -22.30 -26.96
N ASP A 27 3.51 -22.86 -26.25
CA ASP A 27 2.30 -23.43 -26.82
C ASP A 27 1.21 -22.39 -27.11
N GLY A 28 1.41 -21.14 -26.65
CA GLY A 28 0.46 -20.06 -26.83
C GLY A 28 0.45 -19.48 -28.25
N PRO A 29 -0.54 -18.64 -28.57
CA PRO A 29 -0.69 -18.07 -29.91
C PRO A 29 0.38 -17.04 -30.22
N THR A 30 0.64 -16.77 -31.48
CA THR A 30 1.47 -15.65 -31.94
C THR A 30 0.56 -14.47 -32.27
N LEU A 31 0.46 -13.52 -31.35
CA LEU A 31 -0.47 -12.38 -31.44
C LEU A 31 0.24 -11.02 -31.50
N SER A 32 1.45 -10.93 -30.97
CA SER A 32 2.19 -9.68 -30.88
C SER A 32 3.69 -9.85 -31.23
N TRP A 33 4.60 -9.63 -30.32
CA TRP A 33 6.04 -9.49 -30.61
C TRP A 33 6.76 -10.81 -30.87
N ARG A 34 6.19 -11.92 -30.47
CA ARG A 34 6.67 -13.24 -30.85
C ARG A 34 6.79 -13.37 -32.37
N GLY A 35 5.81 -12.83 -33.13
CA GLY A 35 5.82 -12.86 -34.59
C GLY A 35 6.83 -11.95 -35.27
N PHE A 36 7.39 -10.96 -34.55
CA PHE A 36 8.35 -10.00 -35.12
C PHE A 36 9.79 -10.42 -34.86
N ALA A 37 10.19 -10.55 -33.61
CA ALA A 37 11.56 -10.87 -33.23
C ALA A 37 11.59 -11.48 -31.82
N ASP A 38 11.16 -12.69 -31.71
CA ASP A 38 10.90 -13.41 -30.46
C ASP A 38 12.06 -13.27 -29.44
N ARG A 39 13.29 -13.60 -29.84
CA ARG A 39 14.47 -13.52 -28.97
C ARG A 39 14.84 -12.10 -28.54
N THR A 40 14.36 -11.11 -29.25
CA THR A 40 14.62 -9.69 -28.90
C THR A 40 13.68 -9.21 -27.80
N TYR A 41 12.45 -9.70 -27.82
CA TYR A 41 11.42 -9.18 -26.90
C TYR A 41 11.24 -10.02 -25.65
N TYR A 42 11.61 -11.32 -25.68
CA TYR A 42 11.38 -12.22 -24.56
C TYR A 42 12.66 -12.77 -23.97
N HIS A 43 12.66 -12.98 -22.66
CA HIS A 43 13.70 -13.75 -22.00
C HIS A 43 13.59 -15.22 -22.42
N GLN A 44 14.68 -15.75 -22.98
CA GLN A 44 14.77 -17.14 -23.42
C GLN A 44 16.09 -17.77 -22.98
N THR A 45 16.10 -19.08 -22.86
CA THR A 45 17.34 -19.88 -22.77
C THR A 45 18.05 -19.94 -24.12
N ASP A 46 19.30 -20.41 -24.14
CA ASP A 46 20.05 -20.65 -25.39
C ASP A 46 19.29 -21.60 -26.35
N LYS A 47 18.46 -22.49 -25.80
CA LYS A 47 17.64 -23.44 -26.57
C LYS A 47 16.37 -22.82 -27.14
N GLY A 48 16.02 -21.61 -26.74
CA GLY A 48 14.79 -20.91 -27.15
C GLY A 48 13.59 -21.15 -26.24
N ASP A 49 13.78 -21.79 -25.08
CA ASP A 49 12.68 -21.95 -24.10
C ASP A 49 12.44 -20.62 -23.38
N TYR A 50 11.17 -20.23 -23.22
CA TYR A 50 10.80 -19.03 -22.48
C TYR A 50 11.18 -19.13 -21.02
N GLN A 51 11.76 -18.05 -20.50
CA GLN A 51 12.02 -17.87 -19.07
C GLN A 51 10.92 -16.99 -18.49
N ASP A 52 10.24 -17.47 -17.45
CA ASP A 52 9.09 -16.81 -16.87
C ASP A 52 9.30 -16.44 -15.40
N VAL A 53 9.14 -15.15 -15.11
CA VAL A 53 9.04 -14.59 -13.75
C VAL A 53 7.77 -13.76 -13.58
N SER A 54 6.86 -13.81 -14.55
CA SER A 54 5.58 -13.13 -14.52
C SER A 54 4.44 -14.00 -14.00
N GLY A 55 4.61 -15.33 -14.05
CA GLY A 55 3.55 -16.30 -13.80
C GLY A 55 2.60 -16.50 -15.00
N CYS A 56 2.88 -15.83 -16.14
CA CYS A 56 2.02 -15.84 -17.34
C CYS A 56 2.65 -16.57 -18.52
N GLY A 57 3.77 -17.28 -18.29
CA GLY A 57 4.43 -18.13 -19.29
C GLY A 57 5.51 -17.45 -20.11
N ASN A 58 5.70 -16.13 -20.01
CA ASN A 58 6.79 -15.39 -20.65
C ASN A 58 7.18 -14.16 -19.82
N THR A 59 8.37 -13.65 -20.08
CA THR A 59 8.85 -12.38 -19.49
C THR A 59 9.48 -11.53 -20.58
N ILE A 60 9.11 -10.25 -20.63
CA ILE A 60 9.70 -9.27 -21.57
C ILE A 60 11.13 -8.95 -21.19
N ALA A 61 12.04 -9.02 -22.17
CA ALA A 61 13.47 -8.73 -22.02
C ALA A 61 13.72 -7.22 -22.09
N ALA A 62 13.33 -6.46 -21.07
CA ALA A 62 13.46 -5.00 -21.03
C ALA A 62 14.90 -4.49 -21.04
N HIS A 63 15.90 -5.36 -20.79
CA HIS A 63 17.32 -5.06 -20.93
C HIS A 63 17.75 -4.93 -22.41
N GLN A 64 17.01 -5.53 -23.33
CA GLN A 64 17.29 -5.44 -24.77
C GLN A 64 16.92 -4.04 -25.30
N PRO A 65 17.77 -3.43 -26.17
CA PRO A 65 17.55 -2.06 -26.64
C PRO A 65 16.19 -1.83 -27.31
N LEU A 66 15.73 -2.73 -28.19
CA LEU A 66 14.46 -2.57 -28.89
C LEU A 66 13.24 -2.73 -27.96
N SER A 67 13.28 -3.69 -27.03
CA SER A 67 12.22 -3.84 -26.02
C SER A 67 12.14 -2.62 -25.13
N ARG A 68 13.28 -2.09 -24.70
CA ARG A 68 13.38 -0.88 -23.89
C ARG A 68 12.79 0.33 -24.61
N GLU A 69 13.20 0.57 -25.87
CA GLU A 69 12.71 1.71 -26.66
C GLU A 69 11.19 1.62 -26.88
N LEU A 70 10.67 0.43 -27.16
CA LEU A 70 9.24 0.20 -27.30
C LEU A 70 8.46 0.59 -26.02
N ILE A 71 8.99 0.23 -24.84
CA ILE A 71 8.40 0.60 -23.55
C ILE A 71 8.45 2.11 -23.36
N LEU A 72 9.59 2.76 -23.63
CA LEU A 72 9.75 4.20 -23.50
C LEU A 72 8.80 4.97 -24.42
N GLU A 73 8.70 4.58 -25.69
CA GLU A 73 7.79 5.21 -26.66
C GLU A 73 6.31 5.03 -26.25
N SER A 74 5.95 3.86 -25.75
CA SER A 74 4.62 3.62 -25.22
C SER A 74 4.31 4.53 -24.03
N LEU A 75 5.25 4.70 -23.08
CA LEU A 75 5.09 5.61 -21.93
C LEU A 75 4.96 7.07 -22.38
N ARG A 76 5.78 7.51 -23.34
CA ARG A 76 5.72 8.86 -23.92
C ARG A 76 4.37 9.10 -24.61
N CYS A 77 3.88 8.13 -25.39
CA CYS A 77 2.58 8.22 -26.07
C CYS A 77 1.43 8.39 -25.05
N TRP A 78 1.38 7.57 -24.01
CA TRP A 78 0.38 7.69 -22.96
C TRP A 78 0.42 9.06 -22.26
N ALA A 79 1.62 9.58 -22.00
CA ALA A 79 1.78 10.86 -21.32
C ALA A 79 1.45 12.06 -22.23
N LEU A 80 1.94 12.05 -23.50
CA LEU A 80 1.80 13.18 -24.42
C LEU A 80 0.44 13.21 -25.11
N GLU A 81 -0.01 12.07 -25.64
CA GLU A 81 -1.23 12.00 -26.45
C GLU A 81 -2.48 11.85 -25.59
N LEU A 82 -2.40 11.05 -24.53
CA LEU A 82 -3.55 10.69 -23.69
C LEU A 82 -3.58 11.43 -22.34
N GLY A 83 -2.52 12.19 -22.01
CA GLY A 83 -2.48 13.07 -20.85
C GLY A 83 -2.39 12.33 -19.50
N VAL A 84 -1.78 11.14 -19.47
CA VAL A 84 -1.56 10.38 -18.24
C VAL A 84 -0.49 11.08 -17.39
N ASP A 85 -0.75 11.24 -16.09
CA ASP A 85 0.10 11.92 -15.11
C ASP A 85 1.08 10.98 -14.39
N GLY A 86 0.86 9.67 -14.49
CA GLY A 86 1.72 8.68 -13.84
C GLY A 86 1.47 7.25 -14.29
N PHE A 87 2.37 6.36 -13.86
CA PHE A 87 2.28 4.94 -14.19
C PHE A 87 2.47 4.06 -12.96
N ARG A 88 1.69 2.99 -12.89
CA ARG A 88 1.96 1.86 -12.00
C ARG A 88 2.41 0.68 -12.82
N PHE A 89 3.63 0.20 -12.58
CA PHE A 89 4.20 -0.96 -13.25
C PHE A 89 3.82 -2.23 -12.52
N ASP A 90 3.13 -3.10 -13.26
CA ASP A 90 2.81 -4.45 -12.83
C ASP A 90 4.10 -5.28 -12.77
N LEU A 91 4.31 -6.01 -11.65
CA LEU A 91 5.55 -6.76 -11.40
C LEU A 91 6.80 -5.99 -11.88
N GLY A 92 6.86 -4.68 -11.58
CA GLY A 92 7.83 -3.80 -12.23
C GLY A 92 9.28 -4.21 -11.98
N ILE A 93 9.57 -4.97 -10.91
CA ILE A 93 10.92 -5.51 -10.66
C ILE A 93 11.36 -6.52 -11.72
N ALA A 94 10.42 -7.21 -12.40
CA ALA A 94 10.75 -8.11 -13.49
C ALA A 94 11.44 -7.39 -14.65
N LEU A 95 11.12 -6.09 -14.85
CA LEU A 95 11.75 -5.23 -15.87
C LEU A 95 13.20 -4.86 -15.52
N SER A 96 13.65 -5.14 -14.29
CA SER A 96 15.05 -4.94 -13.88
C SER A 96 15.96 -6.15 -14.18
N ARG A 97 15.40 -7.22 -14.73
CA ARG A 97 16.19 -8.42 -15.01
C ARG A 97 16.96 -8.29 -16.33
N GLY A 98 18.21 -8.71 -16.30
CA GLY A 98 19.10 -8.82 -17.46
C GLY A 98 19.16 -10.23 -18.02
N GLU A 99 20.19 -10.51 -18.80
CA GLU A 99 20.41 -11.80 -19.42
C GLU A 99 20.37 -12.94 -18.41
N GLY A 100 19.65 -14.03 -18.76
CA GLY A 100 19.44 -15.18 -17.87
C GLY A 100 18.65 -14.84 -16.61
N LEU A 101 17.77 -13.85 -16.67
CA LEU A 101 16.94 -13.35 -15.57
C LEU A 101 17.72 -12.83 -14.35
N LYS A 102 19.00 -12.46 -14.51
CA LYS A 102 19.82 -11.90 -13.42
C LYS A 102 19.29 -10.53 -13.01
N PRO A 103 19.05 -10.27 -11.70
CA PRO A 103 18.69 -8.94 -11.23
C PRO A 103 19.82 -7.94 -11.51
N LEU A 104 19.48 -6.77 -12.02
CA LEU A 104 20.39 -5.67 -12.25
C LEU A 104 20.22 -4.59 -11.18
N ASP A 105 21.31 -4.01 -10.71
CA ASP A 105 21.27 -2.87 -9.79
C ASP A 105 21.08 -1.53 -10.51
N GLN A 106 21.41 -1.49 -11.80
CA GLN A 106 21.24 -0.34 -12.69
C GLN A 106 20.57 -0.80 -14.00
N PRO A 107 19.26 -1.06 -13.99
CA PRO A 107 18.54 -1.46 -15.20
C PRO A 107 18.44 -0.29 -16.17
N ALA A 108 18.92 -0.48 -17.40
CA ALA A 108 18.97 0.58 -18.41
C ALA A 108 17.58 1.18 -18.73
N LEU A 109 16.48 0.43 -18.55
CA LEU A 109 15.14 0.97 -18.68
C LEU A 109 14.84 2.04 -17.62
N PHE A 110 15.14 1.76 -16.35
CA PHE A 110 14.86 2.71 -15.28
C PHE A 110 15.75 3.93 -15.33
N GLU A 111 17.04 3.75 -15.69
CA GLU A 111 17.95 4.87 -15.94
C GLU A 111 17.45 5.76 -17.09
N ALA A 112 16.97 5.16 -18.19
CA ALA A 112 16.42 5.90 -19.32
C ALA A 112 15.13 6.66 -18.93
N MET A 113 14.25 6.06 -18.14
CA MET A 113 13.05 6.73 -17.62
C MET A 113 13.38 7.91 -16.69
N GLU A 114 14.40 7.78 -15.85
CA GLU A 114 14.86 8.85 -14.96
C GLU A 114 15.56 9.99 -15.71
N ALA A 115 16.21 9.70 -16.84
CA ALA A 115 16.90 10.66 -17.69
C ALA A 115 15.97 11.33 -18.72
N ASP A 116 14.81 10.75 -19.01
CA ASP A 116 13.84 11.29 -19.97
C ASP A 116 13.18 12.56 -19.44
N PRO A 117 13.25 13.71 -20.17
CA PRO A 117 12.69 14.98 -19.68
C PRO A 117 11.19 14.95 -19.38
N LEU A 118 10.43 14.11 -20.08
CA LEU A 118 8.99 13.95 -19.85
C LEU A 118 8.71 12.96 -18.71
N LEU A 119 9.28 11.76 -18.78
CA LEU A 119 8.99 10.68 -17.85
C LEU A 119 9.53 10.98 -16.44
N SER A 120 10.63 11.74 -16.33
CA SER A 120 11.18 12.17 -15.05
C SER A 120 10.26 13.11 -14.26
N GLU A 121 9.31 13.77 -14.91
CA GLU A 121 8.31 14.63 -14.23
C GLU A 121 7.03 13.89 -13.81
N LEU A 122 6.86 12.65 -14.28
CA LEU A 122 5.67 11.85 -13.97
C LEU A 122 5.80 11.12 -12.64
N LYS A 123 4.66 10.75 -12.07
CA LYS A 123 4.60 9.92 -10.88
C LYS A 123 4.70 8.46 -11.26
N LEU A 124 5.75 7.79 -10.83
CA LEU A 124 6.04 6.40 -11.16
C LEU A 124 5.94 5.54 -9.90
N VAL A 125 5.19 4.45 -9.97
CA VAL A 125 4.98 3.49 -8.88
C VAL A 125 5.17 2.09 -9.41
N SER A 126 5.73 1.19 -8.63
CA SER A 126 6.02 -0.19 -9.02
C SER A 126 5.64 -1.19 -7.94
N GLU A 127 5.26 -2.37 -8.35
CA GLU A 127 5.37 -3.55 -7.52
C GLU A 127 6.84 -3.97 -7.43
N PRO A 128 7.38 -4.13 -6.21
CA PRO A 128 8.79 -4.48 -6.00
C PRO A 128 9.05 -5.98 -5.97
N TRP A 129 8.11 -6.82 -6.38
CA TRP A 129 8.18 -8.28 -6.42
C TRP A 129 7.90 -8.82 -7.82
N ASP A 130 8.32 -10.08 -8.07
CA ASP A 130 7.91 -10.87 -9.22
C ASP A 130 7.63 -12.33 -8.81
N CYS A 131 7.09 -13.11 -9.73
CA CYS A 131 6.75 -14.52 -9.50
C CYS A 131 8.00 -15.44 -9.48
N GLY A 132 9.17 -14.95 -9.86
CA GLY A 132 10.45 -15.63 -9.74
C GLY A 132 11.12 -15.49 -8.36
N GLY A 133 10.40 -14.89 -7.38
CA GLY A 133 10.86 -14.76 -5.99
C GLY A 133 11.76 -13.55 -5.72
N LEU A 134 11.96 -12.66 -6.67
CA LEU A 134 12.67 -11.41 -6.43
C LEU A 134 11.77 -10.42 -5.71
N TYR A 135 12.24 -9.90 -4.56
CA TYR A 135 11.54 -8.88 -3.78
C TYR A 135 12.53 -7.81 -3.33
N ARG A 136 12.50 -6.65 -3.98
CA ARG A 136 13.44 -5.53 -3.74
C ARG A 136 12.68 -4.26 -3.32
N LEU A 137 12.12 -4.29 -2.13
CA LEU A 137 11.36 -3.17 -1.59
C LEU A 137 12.27 -2.01 -1.16
N ASN A 138 13.33 -2.31 -0.41
CA ASN A 138 14.26 -1.37 0.18
C ASN A 138 15.34 -0.90 -0.81
N ASP A 139 15.73 -1.77 -1.72
CA ASP A 139 16.80 -1.59 -2.69
C ASP A 139 16.27 -1.62 -4.13
N PHE A 140 15.03 -1.17 -4.35
CA PHE A 140 14.44 -1.07 -5.69
C PHE A 140 15.37 -0.25 -6.60
N PRO A 141 15.77 -0.77 -7.77
CA PRO A 141 16.85 -0.23 -8.57
C PRO A 141 16.44 1.00 -9.40
N ALA A 142 15.75 1.95 -8.78
CA ALA A 142 15.40 3.25 -9.32
C ALA A 142 15.24 4.26 -8.18
N ARG A 143 15.63 5.51 -8.39
CA ARG A 143 15.64 6.54 -7.34
C ARG A 143 14.27 7.21 -7.15
N ARG A 144 13.51 7.37 -8.24
CA ARG A 144 12.25 8.12 -8.26
C ARG A 144 10.99 7.26 -8.27
N ILE A 145 11.10 5.96 -8.47
CA ILE A 145 9.96 5.05 -8.50
C ILE A 145 9.53 4.74 -7.07
N GLY A 146 8.28 5.06 -6.73
CA GLY A 146 7.63 4.63 -5.50
C GLY A 146 7.34 3.14 -5.55
N THR A 147 7.34 2.47 -4.39
CA THR A 147 7.11 1.03 -4.32
C THR A 147 5.91 0.71 -3.44
N TRP A 148 5.08 -0.21 -3.88
CA TRP A 148 4.03 -0.78 -3.05
C TRP A 148 4.64 -1.50 -1.86
N ASN A 149 4.34 -1.01 -0.65
CA ASN A 149 4.94 -1.52 0.57
C ASN A 149 4.15 -2.72 1.13
N GLY A 150 4.44 -3.91 0.62
CA GLY A 150 3.84 -5.16 1.13
C GLY A 150 4.15 -5.42 2.60
N ARG A 151 5.31 -4.98 3.11
CA ARG A 151 5.66 -5.08 4.54
C ARG A 151 4.77 -4.19 5.42
N PHE A 152 4.30 -3.04 4.89
CA PHE A 152 3.31 -2.22 5.55
C PHE A 152 1.99 -2.99 5.69
N ARG A 153 1.49 -3.54 4.59
CA ARG A 153 0.28 -4.36 4.55
C ARG A 153 0.32 -5.46 5.60
N ASP A 154 1.37 -6.26 5.57
CA ASP A 154 1.47 -7.45 6.40
C ASP A 154 1.59 -7.09 7.89
N ALA A 155 2.40 -6.09 8.23
CA ALA A 155 2.58 -5.63 9.61
C ALA A 155 1.28 -5.06 10.22
N LEU A 156 0.50 -4.27 9.44
CA LEU A 156 -0.76 -3.72 9.93
C LEU A 156 -1.81 -4.81 10.12
N ARG A 157 -1.92 -5.72 9.16
CA ARG A 157 -2.86 -6.84 9.26
C ARG A 157 -2.54 -7.72 10.46
N SER A 158 -1.27 -8.10 10.66
CA SER A 158 -0.82 -8.88 11.82
C SER A 158 -1.10 -8.16 13.14
N PHE A 159 -0.81 -6.87 13.24
CA PHE A 159 -1.06 -6.09 14.45
C PHE A 159 -2.55 -6.06 14.79
N TRP A 160 -3.42 -5.69 13.85
CA TRP A 160 -4.86 -5.59 14.10
C TRP A 160 -5.56 -6.95 14.25
N LYS A 161 -4.96 -8.01 13.73
CA LYS A 161 -5.37 -9.39 14.01
C LYS A 161 -5.02 -9.82 15.44
N GLY A 162 -4.04 -9.18 16.07
CA GLY A 162 -3.54 -9.52 17.41
C GLY A 162 -2.48 -10.61 17.41
N ASP A 163 -1.65 -10.69 16.36
CA ASP A 163 -0.51 -11.59 16.32
C ASP A 163 0.58 -11.13 17.28
N ASP A 164 1.29 -12.07 17.87
CA ASP A 164 2.50 -11.83 18.66
C ASP A 164 3.60 -11.17 17.80
N ASP A 165 4.57 -10.51 18.41
CA ASP A 165 5.71 -9.84 17.75
C ASP A 165 5.34 -8.74 16.75
N SER A 166 4.13 -8.20 16.77
CA SER A 166 3.62 -7.25 15.75
C SER A 166 3.87 -5.77 16.08
N THR A 167 4.04 -5.39 17.36
CA THR A 167 4.13 -3.98 17.81
C THR A 167 5.32 -3.22 17.24
N TRP A 168 6.52 -3.84 17.21
CA TRP A 168 7.71 -3.21 16.64
C TRP A 168 7.56 -2.96 15.15
N ALA A 169 7.09 -3.96 14.40
CA ALA A 169 6.83 -3.81 12.97
C ALA A 169 5.82 -2.70 12.71
N MET A 170 4.72 -2.64 13.47
CA MET A 170 3.71 -1.57 13.40
C MET A 170 4.34 -0.19 13.60
N ALA A 171 5.19 -0.02 14.62
CA ALA A 171 5.88 1.25 14.88
C ALA A 171 6.77 1.69 13.72
N GLN A 172 7.48 0.76 13.06
CA GLN A 172 8.27 1.08 11.87
C GLN A 172 7.39 1.50 10.69
N ARG A 173 6.27 0.82 10.48
CA ARG A 173 5.33 1.15 9.37
C ARG A 173 4.73 2.55 9.54
N LEU A 174 4.31 2.92 10.73
CA LEU A 174 3.78 4.26 11.02
C LEU A 174 4.76 5.40 10.69
N ARG A 175 6.06 5.11 10.63
CA ARG A 175 7.14 6.06 10.32
C ARG A 175 7.57 6.03 8.84
N SER A 176 6.82 5.46 7.93
CA SER A 176 7.22 5.22 6.53
C SER A 176 8.36 4.21 6.37
N SER A 177 8.42 3.21 7.25
CA SER A 177 9.33 2.06 7.16
C SER A 177 10.83 2.43 7.05
N PRO A 178 11.40 3.21 8.00
CA PRO A 178 12.80 3.61 7.92
C PRO A 178 13.79 2.43 7.98
N ASP A 179 13.37 1.32 8.55
CA ASP A 179 14.11 0.03 8.55
C ASP A 179 14.25 -0.57 7.15
N LEU A 180 13.34 -0.24 6.23
CA LEU A 180 13.34 -0.71 4.84
C LEU A 180 13.94 0.29 3.86
N TYR A 181 13.91 1.58 4.17
CA TYR A 181 14.33 2.65 3.26
C TYR A 181 15.56 3.42 3.78
N ASP A 182 16.42 2.77 4.58
CA ASP A 182 17.68 3.31 5.13
C ASP A 182 17.54 4.64 5.89
N GLY A 183 16.34 4.99 6.31
CA GLY A 183 16.05 6.25 7.00
C GLY A 183 16.32 7.52 6.19
N LYS A 184 16.67 7.41 4.90
CA LYS A 184 16.92 8.57 4.04
C LYS A 184 15.61 9.28 3.73
N PRO A 185 15.52 10.61 3.89
CA PRO A 185 14.29 11.38 3.67
C PRO A 185 13.66 11.17 2.30
N ALA A 186 14.47 11.21 1.25
CA ALA A 186 14.01 11.00 -0.12
C ALA A 186 13.47 9.58 -0.36
N ALA A 187 13.99 8.58 0.36
CA ALA A 187 13.54 7.20 0.27
C ALA A 187 12.23 6.97 1.03
N LEU A 188 12.00 7.69 2.14
CA LEU A 188 10.78 7.60 2.93
C LEU A 188 9.53 8.04 2.14
N GLY A 189 9.66 8.99 1.21
CA GLY A 189 8.59 9.42 0.30
C GLY A 189 8.21 8.38 -0.76
N ARG A 190 9.00 7.32 -0.94
CA ARG A 190 8.77 6.27 -1.93
C ARG A 190 7.84 5.17 -1.43
N SER A 191 7.53 5.11 -0.15
CA SER A 191 6.63 4.11 0.41
C SER A 191 5.20 4.40 0.02
N VAL A 192 4.60 3.56 -0.82
CA VAL A 192 3.16 3.52 -1.07
C VAL A 192 2.56 2.49 -0.13
N ASN A 193 1.89 2.98 0.90
CA ASN A 193 1.32 2.18 1.98
C ASN A 193 -0.05 1.63 1.55
N LEU A 194 -0.30 0.36 1.76
CA LEU A 194 -1.56 -0.29 1.41
C LEU A 194 -2.00 -1.27 2.52
N LEU A 195 -3.30 -1.49 2.61
CA LEU A 195 -3.90 -2.60 3.37
C LEU A 195 -4.32 -3.72 2.44
N THR A 196 -4.86 -3.37 1.30
CA THR A 196 -5.52 -4.21 0.31
C THR A 196 -5.14 -3.73 -1.08
N ALA A 197 -5.23 -4.59 -2.05
CA ALA A 197 -5.02 -4.28 -3.47
C ALA A 197 -6.00 -5.10 -4.31
N HIS A 198 -5.91 -5.00 -5.64
CA HIS A 198 -6.73 -5.79 -6.56
C HIS A 198 -6.48 -7.31 -6.43
N ASP A 199 -5.28 -7.70 -5.99
CA ASP A 199 -4.94 -9.06 -5.61
C ASP A 199 -5.05 -9.20 -4.09
N GLY A 200 -5.70 -10.23 -3.62
CA GLY A 200 -5.97 -10.47 -2.21
C GLY A 200 -7.40 -10.13 -1.79
N PHE A 201 -7.67 -10.24 -0.51
CA PHE A 201 -8.97 -9.89 0.06
C PHE A 201 -9.24 -8.39 -0.01
N THR A 202 -10.52 -8.00 -0.22
CA THR A 202 -11.01 -6.66 0.11
C THR A 202 -10.93 -6.41 1.61
N LEU A 203 -11.08 -5.17 2.05
CA LEU A 203 -11.08 -4.84 3.49
C LEU A 203 -12.21 -5.53 4.25
N MET A 204 -13.39 -5.66 3.64
CA MET A 204 -14.52 -6.42 4.23
C MET A 204 -14.19 -7.90 4.34
N ASP A 205 -13.61 -8.49 3.29
CA ASP A 205 -13.26 -9.91 3.30
C ASP A 205 -12.11 -10.20 4.27
N LEU A 206 -11.18 -9.28 4.43
CA LEU A 206 -10.06 -9.39 5.38
C LEU A 206 -10.53 -9.56 6.84
N VAL A 207 -11.67 -8.98 7.19
CA VAL A 207 -12.27 -9.08 8.52
C VAL A 207 -13.39 -10.11 8.60
N SER A 208 -13.67 -10.84 7.51
CA SER A 208 -14.80 -11.77 7.40
C SER A 208 -14.42 -13.19 7.03
N PHE A 209 -13.23 -13.41 6.49
CA PHE A 209 -12.78 -14.73 6.02
C PHE A 209 -11.39 -15.07 6.54
N ASN A 210 -11.21 -16.31 7.00
CA ASN A 210 -9.90 -16.86 7.31
C ASN A 210 -9.27 -17.54 6.10
N SER A 211 -10.09 -18.11 5.23
CA SER A 211 -9.64 -18.87 4.07
C SER A 211 -10.14 -18.25 2.76
N LYS A 212 -9.38 -18.40 1.69
CA LYS A 212 -9.83 -17.98 0.36
C LYS A 212 -10.92 -18.91 -0.20
N HIS A 213 -11.83 -18.35 -0.98
CA HIS A 213 -12.97 -19.03 -1.59
C HIS A 213 -12.96 -18.84 -3.11
N ASN A 214 -11.92 -19.35 -3.80
CA ASN A 214 -11.65 -19.11 -5.22
C ASN A 214 -12.18 -20.23 -6.14
N LEU A 215 -12.98 -21.17 -5.67
CA LEU A 215 -13.49 -22.29 -6.48
C LEU A 215 -14.18 -21.85 -7.78
N ALA A 216 -14.84 -20.68 -7.75
CA ALA A 216 -15.49 -20.12 -8.94
C ALA A 216 -14.50 -19.74 -10.06
N ASN A 217 -13.21 -19.65 -9.78
CA ASN A 217 -12.17 -19.34 -10.77
C ASN A 217 -11.76 -20.56 -11.62
N GLY A 218 -12.19 -21.77 -11.26
CA GLY A 218 -11.86 -22.99 -12.02
C GLY A 218 -10.46 -23.55 -11.80
N GLU A 219 -9.75 -23.07 -10.77
CA GLU A 219 -8.36 -23.42 -10.44
C GLU A 219 -8.26 -24.33 -9.19
N ASP A 220 -9.35 -25.01 -8.80
CA ASP A 220 -9.42 -25.86 -7.61
C ASP A 220 -9.00 -25.14 -6.31
N ASN A 221 -9.27 -23.83 -6.20
CA ASN A 221 -8.86 -22.98 -5.08
C ASN A 221 -7.33 -22.92 -4.86
N ARG A 222 -6.52 -23.20 -5.89
CA ARG A 222 -5.05 -23.15 -5.82
C ARG A 222 -4.50 -21.75 -6.08
N ASP A 223 -5.22 -20.96 -6.88
CA ASP A 223 -4.90 -19.57 -7.24
C ASP A 223 -5.06 -18.59 -6.07
N GLY A 224 -4.47 -17.41 -6.21
CA GLY A 224 -4.50 -16.34 -5.19
C GLY A 224 -3.63 -16.62 -3.95
N GLU A 225 -3.60 -15.65 -3.04
CA GLU A 225 -2.75 -15.67 -1.84
C GLU A 225 -3.29 -16.65 -0.78
N ASN A 226 -2.41 -17.45 -0.18
CA ASN A 226 -2.74 -18.36 0.92
C ASN A 226 -2.61 -17.71 2.30
N HIS A 227 -1.70 -16.72 2.45
CA HIS A 227 -1.37 -16.09 3.72
C HIS A 227 -1.93 -14.66 3.79
N ASN A 228 -3.25 -14.56 3.97
CA ASN A 228 -3.94 -13.26 3.91
C ASN A 228 -3.77 -12.39 5.16
N ASN A 229 -3.26 -12.93 6.27
CA ASN A 229 -3.25 -12.26 7.58
C ASN A 229 -4.64 -11.73 7.96
N SER A 230 -5.68 -12.47 7.63
CA SER A 230 -7.08 -12.14 7.87
C SER A 230 -7.61 -12.80 9.14
N TRP A 231 -8.74 -12.30 9.64
CA TRP A 231 -9.46 -12.92 10.74
C TRP A 231 -10.96 -12.73 10.58
N ASN A 232 -11.71 -13.83 10.57
CA ASN A 232 -13.16 -13.87 10.39
C ASN A 232 -13.97 -13.46 11.64
N HIS A 233 -13.32 -13.17 12.77
CA HIS A 233 -13.93 -12.80 14.06
C HIS A 233 -14.95 -13.84 14.56
N GLY A 234 -14.70 -15.12 14.30
CA GLY A 234 -15.46 -16.26 14.82
C GLY A 234 -16.49 -16.86 13.86
N VAL A 235 -16.78 -16.21 12.74
CA VAL A 235 -17.72 -16.74 11.71
C VAL A 235 -17.12 -16.53 10.33
N GLU A 236 -16.99 -17.61 9.56
CA GLU A 236 -16.51 -17.53 8.17
C GLU A 236 -17.59 -16.95 7.27
N GLY A 237 -17.29 -15.84 6.58
CA GLY A 237 -18.23 -15.16 5.71
C GLY A 237 -19.22 -14.21 6.42
N PRO A 238 -20.36 -13.88 5.79
CA PRO A 238 -21.35 -12.98 6.35
C PRO A 238 -21.89 -13.45 7.70
N SER A 239 -22.20 -12.51 8.59
CA SER A 239 -22.76 -12.81 9.92
C SER A 239 -23.97 -11.91 10.21
N SER A 240 -25.03 -12.49 10.78
CA SER A 240 -26.17 -11.76 11.33
C SER A 240 -26.01 -11.41 12.82
N ASP A 241 -24.92 -11.84 13.47
CA ASP A 241 -24.63 -11.50 14.86
C ASP A 241 -24.21 -10.02 14.95
N PRO A 242 -24.97 -9.18 15.70
CA PRO A 242 -24.66 -7.76 15.82
C PRO A 242 -23.29 -7.49 16.47
N ALA A 243 -22.82 -8.35 17.38
CA ALA A 243 -21.55 -8.18 18.07
C ALA A 243 -20.37 -8.43 17.10
N ILE A 244 -20.47 -9.48 16.27
CA ILE A 244 -19.48 -9.78 15.24
C ILE A 244 -19.45 -8.67 14.19
N THR A 245 -20.63 -8.24 13.73
CA THR A 245 -20.74 -7.17 12.72
C THR A 245 -20.17 -5.85 13.24
N ALA A 246 -20.47 -5.46 14.48
CA ALA A 246 -19.91 -4.26 15.09
C ALA A 246 -18.39 -4.34 15.24
N LEU A 247 -17.86 -5.51 15.62
CA LEU A 247 -16.41 -5.73 15.74
C LEU A 247 -15.71 -5.61 14.37
N ARG A 248 -16.27 -6.23 13.31
CA ARG A 248 -15.73 -6.12 11.95
C ARG A 248 -15.72 -4.67 11.45
N LYS A 249 -16.82 -3.94 11.64
CA LYS A 249 -16.88 -2.50 11.30
C LYS A 249 -15.85 -1.68 12.07
N ARG A 250 -15.62 -1.97 13.34
CA ARG A 250 -14.57 -1.32 14.14
C ARG A 250 -13.20 -1.64 13.60
N GLN A 251 -12.90 -2.88 13.24
CA GLN A 251 -11.61 -3.26 12.70
C GLN A 251 -11.32 -2.61 11.34
N GLN A 252 -12.32 -2.48 10.48
CA GLN A 252 -12.17 -1.70 9.24
C GLN A 252 -11.77 -0.25 9.53
N ARG A 253 -12.43 0.42 10.49
CA ARG A 253 -12.08 1.79 10.89
C ARG A 253 -10.70 1.88 11.52
N ASN A 254 -10.29 0.90 12.34
CA ASN A 254 -8.94 0.81 12.92
C ASN A 254 -7.87 0.77 11.82
N MET A 255 -8.04 -0.13 10.86
CA MET A 255 -7.09 -0.33 9.76
C MET A 255 -7.02 0.90 8.85
N LEU A 256 -8.17 1.48 8.48
CA LEU A 256 -8.23 2.70 7.65
C LEU A 256 -7.62 3.90 8.34
N SER A 257 -7.90 4.10 9.65
CA SER A 257 -7.28 5.17 10.43
C SER A 257 -5.76 5.02 10.46
N THR A 258 -5.29 3.80 10.67
CA THR A 258 -3.85 3.53 10.69
C THR A 258 -3.19 3.79 9.34
N LEU A 259 -3.80 3.32 8.24
CA LEU A 259 -3.31 3.58 6.88
C LEU A 259 -3.22 5.07 6.58
N LEU A 260 -4.32 5.79 6.84
CA LEU A 260 -4.44 7.20 6.46
C LEU A 260 -3.67 8.14 7.40
N LEU A 261 -3.39 7.74 8.63
CA LEU A 261 -2.57 8.52 9.56
C LEU A 261 -1.09 8.13 9.59
N ALA A 262 -0.71 7.03 8.95
CA ALA A 262 0.69 6.68 8.78
C ALA A 262 1.40 7.67 7.83
N ARG A 263 2.70 7.86 8.07
CA ARG A 263 3.58 8.60 7.16
C ARG A 263 3.79 7.82 5.88
N GLY A 264 3.84 8.50 4.74
CA GLY A 264 3.99 7.93 3.40
C GLY A 264 2.76 8.19 2.53
N VAL A 265 2.71 7.58 1.36
CA VAL A 265 1.61 7.72 0.40
C VAL A 265 0.59 6.62 0.65
N PRO A 266 -0.62 6.91 1.15
CA PRO A 266 -1.64 5.88 1.34
C PRO A 266 -2.26 5.49 0.00
N MET A 267 -2.49 4.19 -0.18
CA MET A 267 -3.26 3.62 -1.27
C MET A 267 -4.50 2.94 -0.71
N LEU A 268 -5.67 3.31 -1.20
CA LEU A 268 -6.96 2.73 -0.87
C LEU A 268 -7.45 1.91 -2.07
N LEU A 269 -7.86 0.67 -1.84
CA LEU A 269 -8.53 -0.13 -2.86
C LEU A 269 -9.95 0.41 -3.07
N MET A 270 -10.34 0.64 -4.34
CA MET A 270 -11.68 1.07 -4.70
C MET A 270 -12.73 0.08 -4.19
N GLY A 271 -13.69 0.58 -3.42
CA GLY A 271 -14.77 -0.20 -2.80
C GLY A 271 -14.53 -0.50 -1.31
N ASP A 272 -13.31 -0.40 -0.80
CA ASP A 272 -13.05 -0.58 0.63
C ASP A 272 -13.71 0.52 1.47
N GLU A 273 -13.84 1.72 0.91
CA GLU A 273 -14.53 2.86 1.53
C GLU A 273 -16.04 2.67 1.71
N VAL A 274 -16.62 1.70 1.03
CA VAL A 274 -18.06 1.37 1.10
C VAL A 274 -18.33 -0.07 1.52
N GLY A 275 -17.31 -0.77 2.01
CA GLY A 275 -17.45 -2.12 2.52
C GLY A 275 -17.70 -3.19 1.45
N ARG A 276 -17.16 -3.01 0.23
CA ARG A 276 -17.26 -3.98 -0.86
C ARG A 276 -16.66 -5.32 -0.45
N SER A 277 -17.37 -6.41 -0.75
CA SER A 277 -16.91 -7.79 -0.56
C SER A 277 -16.82 -8.53 -1.90
N GLN A 278 -15.89 -9.45 -2.00
CA GLN A 278 -15.77 -10.43 -3.08
C GLN A 278 -16.11 -11.84 -2.60
N GLY A 279 -16.87 -11.95 -1.49
CA GLY A 279 -17.34 -13.24 -0.94
C GLY A 279 -16.20 -14.18 -0.55
N GLY A 280 -15.03 -13.62 -0.17
CA GLY A 280 -13.84 -14.40 0.15
C GLY A 280 -13.04 -14.89 -1.06
N ASN A 281 -13.41 -14.51 -2.30
CA ASN A 281 -12.57 -14.73 -3.47
C ASN A 281 -11.47 -13.66 -3.49
N ASN A 282 -10.23 -14.08 -3.31
CA ASN A 282 -9.09 -13.16 -3.25
C ASN A 282 -8.28 -13.05 -4.56
N ASN A 283 -8.87 -13.53 -5.69
CA ASN A 283 -8.23 -13.51 -7.01
C ASN A 283 -9.25 -13.44 -8.14
N THR A 284 -10.02 -12.36 -8.21
CA THR A 284 -11.18 -12.24 -9.11
C THR A 284 -10.85 -11.86 -10.56
N TRP A 285 -9.61 -12.00 -11.00
CA TRP A 285 -9.14 -11.58 -12.34
C TRP A 285 -9.96 -12.13 -13.50
N CYS A 286 -10.49 -13.37 -13.38
CA CYS A 286 -11.29 -14.06 -14.41
C CYS A 286 -12.80 -13.93 -14.19
N GLN A 287 -13.27 -13.16 -13.20
CA GLN A 287 -14.67 -13.01 -12.84
C GLN A 287 -15.27 -11.74 -13.46
N ASP A 288 -16.08 -11.88 -14.50
CA ASP A 288 -16.92 -10.80 -15.03
C ASP A 288 -18.37 -10.98 -14.54
N THR A 289 -18.55 -10.89 -13.22
CA THR A 289 -19.83 -11.13 -12.52
C THR A 289 -20.01 -10.13 -11.38
N PRO A 290 -21.19 -10.03 -10.76
CA PRO A 290 -21.40 -9.20 -9.59
C PRO A 290 -20.40 -9.43 -8.45
N LEU A 291 -19.73 -10.58 -8.41
CA LEU A 291 -18.67 -10.87 -7.44
C LEU A 291 -17.51 -9.84 -7.52
N SER A 292 -17.13 -9.45 -8.73
CA SER A 292 -16.02 -8.51 -8.97
C SER A 292 -16.48 -7.08 -9.27
N TRP A 293 -17.75 -6.88 -9.64
CA TRP A 293 -18.25 -5.57 -10.00
C TRP A 293 -18.36 -4.63 -8.80
N MET A 294 -18.22 -3.34 -9.05
CA MET A 294 -18.58 -2.32 -8.09
C MET A 294 -20.06 -1.98 -8.22
N ILE A 295 -20.85 -2.33 -7.21
CA ILE A 295 -22.30 -2.05 -7.20
C ILE A 295 -22.53 -0.74 -6.45
N TRP A 296 -22.99 0.29 -7.17
CA TRP A 296 -23.12 1.67 -6.69
C TRP A 296 -24.47 1.97 -6.04
N SER A 297 -25.34 0.98 -5.80
CA SER A 297 -26.61 1.21 -5.12
C SER A 297 -26.41 1.43 -3.62
N GLU A 298 -27.25 2.27 -3.03
CA GLU A 298 -27.21 2.57 -1.58
C GLU A 298 -27.36 1.32 -0.71
N GLU A 299 -28.09 0.30 -1.19
CA GLU A 299 -28.29 -0.97 -0.48
C GLU A 299 -27.00 -1.80 -0.33
N HIS A 300 -26.02 -1.57 -1.22
CA HIS A 300 -24.75 -2.31 -1.25
C HIS A 300 -23.56 -1.49 -0.73
N CYS A 301 -23.80 -0.23 -0.37
CA CYS A 301 -22.76 0.68 0.11
C CYS A 301 -22.92 0.94 1.61
N ASP A 302 -21.89 0.69 2.40
CA ASP A 302 -21.83 1.14 3.80
C ASP A 302 -21.60 2.65 3.85
N THR A 303 -22.68 3.43 3.91
CA THR A 303 -22.63 4.90 3.90
C THR A 303 -22.00 5.48 5.17
N GLU A 304 -22.06 4.74 6.30
CA GLU A 304 -21.39 5.13 7.55
C GLU A 304 -19.86 5.06 7.36
N LEU A 305 -19.38 3.94 6.79
CA LEU A 305 -17.95 3.78 6.49
C LEU A 305 -17.48 4.81 5.48
N LEU A 306 -18.26 5.09 4.42
CA LEU A 306 -17.94 6.12 3.43
C LEU A 306 -17.78 7.49 4.10
N THR A 307 -18.72 7.86 4.96
CA THR A 307 -18.66 9.13 5.70
C THR A 307 -17.42 9.19 6.59
N PHE A 308 -17.10 8.10 7.27
CA PHE A 308 -15.89 7.99 8.10
C PHE A 308 -14.62 8.20 7.26
N VAL A 309 -14.50 7.53 6.11
CA VAL A 309 -13.33 7.67 5.21
C VAL A 309 -13.20 9.09 4.67
N GLN A 310 -14.31 9.72 4.25
CA GLN A 310 -14.29 11.11 3.77
C GLN A 310 -13.79 12.08 4.84
N ARG A 311 -14.24 11.92 6.10
CA ARG A 311 -13.78 12.74 7.23
C ARG A 311 -12.30 12.48 7.54
N LEU A 312 -11.91 11.22 7.53
CA LEU A 312 -10.52 10.81 7.79
C LEU A 312 -9.55 11.36 6.73
N LEU A 313 -9.95 11.42 5.46
CA LEU A 313 -9.17 12.05 4.40
C LEU A 313 -9.02 13.57 4.60
N ARG A 314 -10.08 14.26 5.05
CA ARG A 314 -10.00 15.67 5.42
C ARG A 314 -9.05 15.88 6.59
N LEU A 315 -9.20 15.09 7.65
CA LEU A 315 -8.31 15.13 8.82
C LEU A 315 -6.85 14.89 8.42
N ARG A 316 -6.57 13.91 7.54
CA ARG A 316 -5.22 13.70 7.00
C ARG A 316 -4.67 14.94 6.30
N SER A 317 -5.51 15.63 5.53
CA SER A 317 -5.11 16.88 4.85
C SER A 317 -4.79 17.99 5.85
N GLU A 318 -5.59 18.13 6.90
CA GLU A 318 -5.35 19.10 7.98
C GLU A 318 -4.08 18.81 8.79
N LEU A 319 -3.79 17.52 8.98
CA LEU A 319 -2.60 17.05 9.69
C LEU A 319 -1.38 16.86 8.77
N ALA A 320 -1.42 17.26 7.50
CA ALA A 320 -0.39 16.94 6.50
C ALA A 320 1.03 17.35 6.94
N GLU A 321 1.18 18.53 7.56
CA GLU A 321 2.47 19.02 8.06
C GLU A 321 3.00 18.20 9.24
N LEU A 322 2.11 17.62 10.06
CA LEU A 322 2.49 16.78 11.18
C LEU A 322 2.82 15.34 10.73
N LEU A 323 2.06 14.80 9.77
CA LEU A 323 2.23 13.43 9.30
C LEU A 323 3.40 13.29 8.32
N ASN A 324 3.57 14.27 7.43
CA ASN A 324 4.62 14.29 6.42
C ASN A 324 5.46 15.57 6.49
N PRO A 325 6.14 15.83 7.63
CA PRO A 325 6.95 17.02 7.72
C PRO A 325 7.96 17.03 6.59
N VAL A 326 8.11 18.18 5.92
CA VAL A 326 9.25 18.43 5.02
C VAL A 326 10.49 18.23 5.88
N VAL A 327 11.25 17.19 5.57
CA VAL A 327 12.28 16.68 6.46
C VAL A 327 13.37 17.73 6.61
N SER A 328 13.35 18.45 7.70
CA SER A 328 14.60 18.93 8.28
C SER A 328 15.36 17.70 8.80
N HIS A 329 16.65 17.65 8.60
CA HIS A 329 17.58 16.53 8.88
C HIS A 329 17.58 15.99 10.32
N CYS A 330 16.54 16.24 11.10
CA CYS A 330 16.47 16.08 12.56
C CYS A 330 16.10 14.70 13.10
N GLU A 331 15.56 13.78 12.29
CA GLU A 331 15.24 12.45 12.81
C GLU A 331 16.48 11.57 13.07
N GLN A 332 17.63 11.90 12.49
CA GLN A 332 18.86 11.12 12.62
C GLN A 332 19.78 11.51 13.78
N GLN A 333 19.54 12.64 14.46
CA GLN A 333 20.43 13.10 15.52
C GLN A 333 19.68 13.46 16.81
N GLN A 334 19.56 12.47 17.68
CA GLN A 334 19.06 12.65 19.05
C GLN A 334 19.78 13.80 19.80
N GLN A 335 21.01 14.13 19.41
CA GLN A 335 21.83 15.20 20.01
C GLN A 335 21.52 16.62 19.50
N ARG A 336 20.84 16.79 18.33
CA ARG A 336 20.44 18.12 17.82
C ARG A 336 19.06 18.59 18.31
N ARG A 337 18.32 17.75 19.02
CA ARG A 337 16.96 18.05 19.54
C ARG A 337 16.85 19.28 20.44
N ASN A 338 17.93 19.69 21.07
CA ASN A 338 17.92 20.82 22.00
C ASN A 338 18.04 22.20 21.34
N ASN A 339 18.35 22.27 20.03
CA ASN A 339 18.66 23.51 19.33
C ASN A 339 17.65 23.91 18.24
N ASP A 340 16.66 23.05 17.91
CA ASP A 340 15.56 23.41 17.00
C ASP A 340 14.27 23.61 17.82
N PRO A 341 13.90 24.86 18.16
CA PRO A 341 12.75 25.15 19.01
C PRO A 341 11.40 24.76 18.39
N ASP A 342 11.34 24.60 17.06
CA ASP A 342 10.13 24.28 16.30
C ASP A 342 10.17 22.89 15.64
N GLY A 343 11.26 22.14 15.83
CA GLY A 343 11.45 20.81 15.24
C GLY A 343 10.40 19.79 15.72
N LEU A 344 9.85 19.02 14.79
CA LEU A 344 8.95 17.91 15.12
C LEU A 344 9.76 16.67 15.49
N TRP A 345 9.38 16.03 16.62
CA TRP A 345 9.95 14.75 17.03
C TRP A 345 8.88 13.82 17.58
N ARG A 346 9.15 12.52 17.56
CA ARG A 346 8.21 11.46 17.96
C ARG A 346 8.73 10.73 19.19
N GLN A 347 7.80 10.35 20.06
CA GLN A 347 8.06 9.45 21.18
C GLN A 347 7.11 8.26 21.13
N TRP A 348 7.64 7.08 21.42
CA TRP A 348 6.87 5.87 21.56
C TRP A 348 6.51 5.60 23.01
N HIS A 349 5.34 5.00 23.20
CA HIS A 349 4.79 4.63 24.49
C HIS A 349 4.14 3.24 24.39
N GLY A 350 4.02 2.57 25.52
CA GLY A 350 3.04 1.51 25.73
C GLY A 350 1.75 2.09 26.29
N VAL A 351 1.13 1.42 27.25
CA VAL A 351 0.04 1.99 28.06
C VAL A 351 0.55 3.08 28.99
N GLU A 352 1.80 2.98 29.46
CA GLU A 352 2.49 4.00 30.24
C GLU A 352 3.35 4.91 29.36
N LEU A 353 3.42 6.19 29.72
CA LEU A 353 4.20 7.18 28.97
C LEU A 353 5.70 6.87 28.97
N GLY A 354 6.31 6.92 27.78
CA GLY A 354 7.74 6.74 27.59
C GLY A 354 8.23 5.30 27.82
N LYS A 355 7.31 4.36 28.02
CA LYS A 355 7.61 2.93 28.22
C LYS A 355 6.95 2.08 27.15
N PRO A 356 7.46 2.10 25.89
CA PRO A 356 6.94 1.22 24.86
C PRO A 356 7.25 -0.23 25.22
N ASP A 357 6.24 -1.10 25.11
CA ASP A 357 6.40 -2.52 25.35
C ASP A 357 6.64 -3.24 24.03
N TRP A 358 7.86 -3.73 23.83
CA TRP A 358 8.28 -4.46 22.62
C TRP A 358 8.32 -5.97 22.84
N ALA A 359 7.75 -6.47 23.95
CA ALA A 359 7.66 -7.90 24.17
C ALA A 359 6.74 -8.57 23.14
N SER A 360 6.98 -9.85 22.85
CA SER A 360 6.23 -10.59 21.84
C SER A 360 4.72 -10.58 22.08
N TRP A 361 4.32 -10.67 23.32
CA TRP A 361 2.91 -10.67 23.74
C TRP A 361 2.26 -9.29 23.82
N SER A 362 2.97 -8.21 23.48
CA SER A 362 2.42 -6.86 23.51
C SER A 362 1.56 -6.59 22.30
N HIS A 363 0.33 -6.14 22.53
CA HIS A 363 -0.66 -5.78 21.49
C HIS A 363 -1.11 -4.32 21.62
N CYS A 364 -0.37 -3.51 22.37
CA CYS A 364 -0.66 -2.11 22.59
C CYS A 364 0.54 -1.24 22.20
N LEU A 365 0.26 -0.16 21.49
CA LEU A 365 1.26 0.82 21.07
C LEU A 365 0.67 2.21 21.18
N ALA A 366 1.45 3.18 21.65
CA ALA A 366 1.05 4.57 21.50
C ALA A 366 2.22 5.42 21.03
N MET A 367 1.91 6.54 20.39
CA MET A 367 2.90 7.51 19.95
C MET A 367 2.43 8.93 20.25
N SER A 368 3.38 9.81 20.51
CA SER A 368 3.16 11.25 20.53
C SER A 368 4.10 11.96 19.56
N LEU A 369 3.58 13.03 18.94
CA LEU A 369 4.37 14.01 18.20
C LEU A 369 4.50 15.27 19.06
N HIS A 370 5.69 15.81 19.10
CA HIS A 370 6.03 17.00 19.87
C HIS A 370 6.60 18.07 18.94
N ARG A 371 6.33 19.34 19.23
CA ARG A 371 6.93 20.47 18.52
C ARG A 371 7.86 21.23 19.47
N GLY A 372 9.16 21.10 19.24
CA GLY A 372 10.18 21.72 20.07
C GLY A 372 10.01 21.38 21.55
N LYS A 373 10.00 22.42 22.41
CA LYS A 373 9.78 22.32 23.87
C LYS A 373 8.33 22.59 24.29
N ARG A 374 7.40 22.79 23.33
CA ARG A 374 6.01 23.19 23.60
C ARG A 374 5.13 22.08 24.17
N GLY A 375 5.63 20.84 24.18
CA GLY A 375 4.88 19.66 24.60
C GLY A 375 4.32 18.86 23.41
N ALA A 376 3.46 17.90 23.69
CA ALA A 376 2.84 17.05 22.69
C ALA A 376 1.75 17.81 21.91
N VAL A 377 1.78 17.69 20.58
CA VAL A 377 0.81 18.29 19.64
C VAL A 377 -0.12 17.27 19.00
N LEU A 378 0.25 15.99 19.02
CA LEU A 378 -0.58 14.87 18.60
C LEU A 378 -0.26 13.66 19.45
N TRP A 379 -1.28 12.90 19.83
CA TRP A 379 -1.14 11.59 20.47
C TRP A 379 -2.05 10.58 19.77
N ALA A 380 -1.58 9.35 19.59
CA ALA A 380 -2.36 8.26 19.04
C ALA A 380 -2.07 6.96 19.79
N GLY A 381 -3.13 6.29 20.27
CA GLY A 381 -3.09 4.99 20.89
C GLY A 381 -3.70 3.91 19.98
N PHE A 382 -3.05 2.76 19.92
CA PHE A 382 -3.45 1.59 19.14
C PHE A 382 -3.58 0.41 20.09
N ASN A 383 -4.80 -0.10 20.24
CA ASN A 383 -5.09 -1.23 21.11
C ASN A 383 -5.63 -2.40 20.29
N ALA A 384 -4.78 -3.36 19.97
CA ALA A 384 -5.16 -4.63 19.35
C ALA A 384 -5.37 -5.74 20.39
N TYR A 385 -5.26 -5.44 21.70
CA TYR A 385 -5.56 -6.36 22.76
C TYR A 385 -7.09 -6.56 22.89
N PHE A 386 -7.51 -7.73 23.31
CA PHE A 386 -8.95 -8.08 23.38
C PHE A 386 -9.73 -7.38 24.51
N LYS A 387 -9.06 -6.63 25.38
CA LYS A 387 -9.66 -5.85 26.48
C LYS A 387 -9.43 -4.37 26.28
N ALA A 388 -10.30 -3.57 26.88
CA ALA A 388 -10.08 -2.14 27.04
C ALA A 388 -8.81 -1.89 27.89
N MET A 389 -7.99 -0.94 27.46
CA MET A 389 -6.75 -0.57 28.14
C MET A 389 -6.77 0.92 28.47
N HIS A 390 -6.18 1.27 29.63
CA HIS A 390 -5.93 2.64 29.99
C HIS A 390 -4.57 3.08 29.46
N PHE A 391 -4.54 4.21 28.76
CA PHE A 391 -3.32 4.83 28.28
C PHE A 391 -3.08 6.15 28.97
N ASP A 392 -1.86 6.37 29.44
CA ASP A 392 -1.45 7.68 29.93
C ASP A 392 -1.33 8.69 28.77
N LEU A 393 -1.80 9.91 28.97
CA LEU A 393 -1.65 11.00 28.01
C LEU A 393 -0.47 11.89 28.39
N PRO A 394 0.37 12.32 27.43
CA PRO A 394 1.45 13.26 27.69
C PRO A 394 0.91 14.66 28.01
N GLN A 395 1.73 15.48 28.65
CA GLN A 395 1.41 16.89 28.84
C GLN A 395 1.25 17.56 27.46
N PRO A 396 0.08 18.16 27.16
CA PRO A 396 -0.16 18.76 25.86
C PRO A 396 0.43 20.18 25.77
N ALA A 397 0.64 20.63 24.53
CA ALA A 397 0.97 22.02 24.23
C ALA A 397 -0.24 22.95 24.39
N SER A 398 -1.45 22.41 24.26
CA SER A 398 -2.77 23.02 24.44
C SER A 398 -3.76 21.94 24.91
N PRO A 399 -4.97 22.26 25.39
CA PRO A 399 -5.95 21.23 25.77
C PRO A 399 -6.13 20.17 24.69
N TRP A 400 -6.26 18.89 25.12
CA TRP A 400 -6.51 17.79 24.22
C TRP A 400 -7.92 17.84 23.63
N HIS A 401 -8.00 17.62 22.31
CA HIS A 401 -9.24 17.41 21.58
C HIS A 401 -9.21 16.01 20.96
N ARG A 402 -10.31 15.27 21.10
CA ARG A 402 -10.45 13.95 20.49
C ARG A 402 -10.69 14.11 19.00
N LEU A 403 -9.83 13.51 18.17
CA LEU A 403 -9.94 13.50 16.72
C LEU A 403 -10.62 12.22 16.22
N ILE A 404 -10.24 11.06 16.78
CA ILE A 404 -10.74 9.74 16.37
C ILE A 404 -10.90 8.88 17.63
N ASP A 405 -11.99 8.12 17.68
CA ASP A 405 -12.17 7.02 18.61
C ASP A 405 -13.00 5.92 17.97
N THR A 406 -12.37 4.92 17.41
CA THR A 406 -13.02 3.81 16.69
C THR A 406 -13.81 2.87 17.57
N ALA A 407 -13.75 3.00 18.91
CA ALA A 407 -14.59 2.26 19.83
C ALA A 407 -16.01 2.83 19.93
N LEU A 408 -16.20 4.08 19.52
CA LEU A 408 -17.50 4.74 19.52
C LEU A 408 -18.35 4.34 18.30
N PRO A 409 -19.67 4.52 18.38
CA PRO A 409 -20.57 4.33 17.26
C PRO A 409 -20.22 5.25 16.07
N ALA A 410 -20.69 4.84 14.89
CA ALA A 410 -20.55 5.68 13.69
C ALA A 410 -21.19 7.07 13.92
N GLY A 411 -20.48 8.10 13.49
CA GLY A 411 -20.87 9.50 13.68
C GLY A 411 -20.31 10.16 14.95
N GLU A 412 -20.02 9.39 15.99
CA GLU A 412 -19.33 9.84 17.22
C GLU A 412 -17.83 9.49 17.19
N ASP A 413 -17.45 8.53 16.35
CA ASP A 413 -16.10 7.98 16.21
C ASP A 413 -15.10 8.99 15.62
N LEU A 414 -15.59 9.98 14.87
CA LEU A 414 -14.80 11.06 14.27
C LEU A 414 -15.67 12.34 14.24
N PRO A 415 -15.45 13.29 15.17
CA PRO A 415 -16.30 14.48 15.32
C PRO A 415 -16.27 15.34 14.05
N GLN A 416 -17.36 16.08 13.82
CA GLN A 416 -17.51 16.93 12.62
C GLN A 416 -16.72 18.23 12.73
N THR A 417 -16.50 18.70 13.93
CA THR A 417 -15.72 19.92 14.26
C THR A 417 -14.76 19.60 15.38
N LEU A 418 -13.60 20.26 15.38
CA LEU A 418 -12.68 20.23 16.52
C LEU A 418 -13.33 21.07 17.63
N GLU A 419 -14.06 20.43 18.53
CA GLU A 419 -14.60 21.06 19.74
C GLU A 419 -13.53 21.19 20.83
#